data_91b6e31306126f9358e65fbf8b981daf
#
_entry.id   91b6e31306126f9358e65fbf8b981daf
#
_cell.length_a   1.000
_cell.length_b   1.000
_cell.length_c   1.000
_cell.angle_alpha   90.00
_cell.angle_beta   90.00
_cell.angle_gamma   90.00
#
_symmetry.space_group_name_H-M   'P 1'
#
loop_
_entity.id
_entity.type
_entity.pdbx_description
1 polymer ?
#
loop_
_entity_poly.entity_id
_entity_poly.type
_entity_poly.pdbx_seq_one_letter_code
_entity_poly.pdbx_strand_id
1 'polypeptide(L)'
;MLPNSSFFPHPGYRTLLGYPVGEEAIIAQRFACLKQLGITSLTQHGTTQLLNVPVLGYGYCGVVISGQHHGHPVAIKLRRLDCRQTDLRNEARLLQQANSVGIGPRLHAHSDDILVMEQLSGVPLATWLNVSRSGEELRNQLGQMVQQGYVLDCLGLDHGALRYPGEHVLIDNGRITLIDFSHASDQRRPNNVTSLVQGLLWGTRLAEMFQLGLDLPSQEELRPLLRAYKQQPEQGPFVALCQKLGIAADGSAAVGGCAVTGKQLSNSVHL
;
A
#
# COMPACT_ATOMS: atom_id res chain seq x y z
N MET A 1 32.39 -12.78 -16.18
CA MET A 1 32.82 -12.42 -14.82
C MET A 1 31.63 -12.59 -13.89
N LEU A 2 31.70 -13.44 -12.87
CA LEU A 2 30.68 -13.53 -11.83
C LEU A 2 30.57 -12.18 -11.15
N PRO A 3 29.36 -11.58 -11.01
CA PRO A 3 29.22 -10.31 -10.33
C PRO A 3 29.69 -10.46 -8.88
N ASN A 4 30.40 -9.45 -8.40
CA ASN A 4 31.03 -9.35 -7.09
C ASN A 4 30.20 -10.02 -5.99
N SER A 5 30.80 -10.94 -5.27
CA SER A 5 30.23 -11.60 -4.06
C SER A 5 29.79 -10.60 -2.98
N SER A 6 30.21 -9.34 -3.09
CA SER A 6 29.80 -8.24 -2.20
C SER A 6 28.40 -7.66 -2.48
N PHE A 7 27.86 -7.80 -3.70
CA PHE A 7 26.51 -7.27 -4.04
C PHE A 7 25.39 -8.23 -3.65
N PHE A 8 25.59 -9.53 -3.86
CA PHE A 8 24.63 -10.56 -3.54
C PHE A 8 25.08 -11.32 -2.29
N PRO A 9 24.41 -11.18 -1.15
CA PRO A 9 24.75 -11.89 0.08
C PRO A 9 24.49 -13.40 -0.02
N HIS A 10 23.68 -13.84 -1.01
CA HIS A 10 23.40 -15.23 -1.32
C HIS A 10 23.08 -15.39 -2.81
N PRO A 11 23.47 -16.48 -3.49
CA PRO A 11 23.21 -16.70 -4.93
C PRO A 11 21.73 -16.65 -5.31
N GLY A 12 20.84 -17.07 -4.41
CA GLY A 12 19.39 -17.03 -4.64
C GLY A 12 18.83 -15.64 -4.98
N TYR A 13 19.45 -14.57 -4.47
CA TYR A 13 19.02 -13.20 -4.83
C TYR A 13 19.28 -12.87 -6.30
N ARG A 14 20.34 -13.41 -6.88
CA ARG A 14 20.57 -13.27 -8.31
C ARG A 14 19.47 -13.95 -9.12
N THR A 15 19.05 -15.15 -8.70
CA THR A 15 17.95 -15.89 -9.33
C THR A 15 16.63 -15.12 -9.22
N LEU A 16 16.38 -14.41 -8.10
CA LEU A 16 15.18 -13.59 -7.92
C LEU A 16 15.06 -12.46 -8.95
N LEU A 17 16.16 -11.97 -9.53
CA LEU A 17 16.10 -10.97 -10.59
C LEU A 17 15.37 -11.47 -11.85
N GLY A 18 15.34 -12.79 -12.08
CA GLY A 18 14.62 -13.43 -13.18
C GLY A 18 13.38 -14.23 -12.74
N TYR A 19 12.85 -14.00 -11.55
CA TYR A 19 11.76 -14.82 -11.00
C TYR A 19 10.45 -14.71 -11.80
N PRO A 20 9.69 -15.83 -12.02
CA PRO A 20 9.98 -17.20 -11.54
C PRO A 20 11.01 -17.96 -12.40
N VAL A 21 11.07 -17.71 -13.68
CA VAL A 21 12.01 -18.35 -14.63
C VAL A 21 12.49 -17.29 -15.61
N GLY A 22 13.65 -16.72 -15.34
CA GLY A 22 14.25 -15.68 -16.18
C GLY A 22 15.48 -16.17 -16.91
N GLU A 23 15.60 -15.71 -18.15
CA GLU A 23 16.82 -15.88 -18.92
C GLU A 23 17.97 -15.05 -18.35
N GLU A 24 19.19 -15.52 -18.55
CA GLU A 24 20.40 -14.85 -18.08
C GLU A 24 20.50 -13.40 -18.55
N ALA A 25 20.03 -13.10 -19.78
CA ALA A 25 19.99 -11.75 -20.32
C ALA A 25 19.11 -10.81 -19.48
N ILE A 26 17.94 -11.27 -19.05
CA ILE A 26 17.02 -10.49 -18.19
C ILE A 26 17.63 -10.27 -16.80
N ILE A 27 18.25 -11.29 -16.22
CA ILE A 27 18.94 -11.19 -14.94
C ILE A 27 20.06 -10.14 -15.01
N ALA A 28 20.88 -10.20 -16.08
CA ALA A 28 21.98 -9.25 -16.29
C ALA A 28 21.46 -7.81 -16.49
N GLN A 29 20.40 -7.63 -17.27
CA GLN A 29 19.74 -6.34 -17.48
C GLN A 29 19.23 -5.74 -16.17
N ARG A 30 18.48 -6.53 -15.35
CA ARG A 30 17.95 -6.06 -14.08
C ARG A 30 19.04 -5.77 -13.06
N PHE A 31 20.11 -6.55 -13.06
CA PHE A 31 21.28 -6.28 -12.24
C PHE A 31 21.95 -4.94 -12.62
N ALA A 32 22.12 -4.67 -13.92
CA ALA A 32 22.63 -3.38 -14.39
C ALA A 32 21.69 -2.23 -13.98
N CYS A 33 20.38 -2.45 -14.12
CA CYS A 33 19.34 -1.49 -13.72
C CYS A 33 19.39 -1.18 -12.20
N LEU A 34 19.56 -2.19 -11.32
CA LEU A 34 19.72 -1.96 -9.88
C LEU A 34 20.88 -1.02 -9.58
N LYS A 35 22.02 -1.21 -10.24
CA LYS A 35 23.20 -0.32 -10.08
C LYS A 35 22.90 1.10 -10.58
N GLN A 36 22.22 1.25 -11.71
CA GLN A 36 21.82 2.56 -12.25
C GLN A 36 20.84 3.28 -11.30
N LEU A 37 19.98 2.54 -10.61
CA LEU A 37 19.09 3.06 -9.59
C LEU A 37 19.78 3.32 -8.25
N GLY A 38 21.12 3.22 -8.16
CA GLY A 38 21.90 3.54 -6.96
C GLY A 38 21.93 2.45 -5.89
N ILE A 39 21.51 1.22 -6.21
CA ILE A 39 21.61 0.10 -5.27
C ILE A 39 23.06 -0.38 -5.20
N THR A 40 23.60 -0.40 -3.99
CA THR A 40 25.00 -0.77 -3.73
C THR A 40 25.17 -2.23 -3.32
N SER A 41 24.19 -2.79 -2.65
CA SER A 41 24.14 -4.22 -2.25
C SER A 41 22.74 -4.67 -1.91
N LEU A 42 22.46 -5.96 -1.96
CA LEU A 42 21.26 -6.57 -1.38
C LEU A 42 21.56 -7.06 0.04
N THR A 43 20.52 -7.21 0.86
CA THR A 43 20.64 -7.62 2.26
C THR A 43 19.72 -8.79 2.57
N GLN A 44 20.18 -9.73 3.42
CA GLN A 44 19.36 -10.84 3.91
C GLN A 44 18.42 -10.33 5.01
N HIS A 45 17.23 -9.89 4.59
CA HIS A 45 16.23 -9.36 5.52
C HIS A 45 14.82 -9.73 5.03
N GLY A 46 13.93 -10.04 5.99
CA GLY A 46 12.54 -10.42 5.74
C GLY A 46 12.14 -11.70 6.45
N THR A 47 10.86 -11.93 6.59
CA THR A 47 10.27 -13.08 7.30
C THR A 47 9.78 -14.17 6.35
N THR A 48 9.58 -13.83 5.07
CA THR A 48 9.13 -14.77 4.05
C THR A 48 10.34 -15.42 3.36
N GLN A 49 10.29 -16.74 3.11
CA GLN A 49 11.35 -17.45 2.40
C GLN A 49 10.92 -17.70 0.94
N LEU A 50 11.77 -17.31 -0.02
CA LEU A 50 11.59 -17.58 -1.44
C LEU A 50 12.93 -17.99 -2.07
N LEU A 51 12.99 -19.15 -2.74
CA LEU A 51 14.24 -19.72 -3.27
C LEU A 51 15.37 -19.80 -2.23
N ASN A 52 15.02 -20.15 -0.99
CA ASN A 52 15.94 -20.27 0.17
C ASN A 52 16.62 -18.95 0.57
N VAL A 53 16.06 -17.81 0.22
CA VAL A 53 16.52 -16.51 0.71
C VAL A 53 15.35 -15.74 1.36
N PRO A 54 15.62 -14.95 2.43
CA PRO A 54 14.62 -14.12 3.05
C PRO A 54 14.23 -12.96 2.13
N VAL A 55 12.92 -12.70 2.02
CA VAL A 55 12.33 -11.57 1.29
C VAL A 55 11.38 -10.80 2.18
N LEU A 56 11.22 -9.50 1.93
CA LEU A 56 10.30 -8.63 2.67
C LEU A 56 8.84 -8.97 2.35
N GLY A 57 8.57 -9.36 1.12
CA GLY A 57 7.23 -9.72 0.66
C GLY A 57 7.26 -10.42 -0.69
N TYR A 58 6.17 -11.11 -0.98
CA TYR A 58 6.01 -11.83 -2.22
C TYR A 58 4.52 -11.88 -2.57
N GLY A 59 4.18 -11.45 -3.77
CA GLY A 59 2.81 -11.35 -4.24
C GLY A 59 2.63 -11.75 -5.69
N TYR A 60 1.45 -11.46 -6.22
CA TYR A 60 1.09 -11.82 -7.61
C TYR A 60 1.98 -11.12 -8.64
N CYS A 61 2.26 -9.84 -8.47
CA CYS A 61 3.02 -9.05 -9.44
C CYS A 61 4.48 -8.79 -9.06
N GLY A 62 4.88 -9.02 -7.83
CA GLY A 62 6.22 -8.65 -7.40
C GLY A 62 6.79 -9.47 -6.27
N VAL A 63 8.11 -9.44 -6.20
CA VAL A 63 8.92 -9.88 -5.05
C VAL A 63 9.57 -8.65 -4.46
N VAL A 64 9.47 -8.46 -3.15
CA VAL A 64 10.08 -7.33 -2.44
C VAL A 64 11.27 -7.85 -1.64
N ILE A 65 12.44 -7.35 -1.94
CA ILE A 65 13.71 -7.70 -1.28
C ILE A 65 14.30 -6.47 -0.60
N SER A 66 15.23 -6.69 0.32
CA SER A 66 15.94 -5.62 1.01
C SER A 66 17.28 -5.34 0.34
N GLY A 67 17.71 -4.07 0.34
CA GLY A 67 19.00 -3.64 -0.16
C GLY A 67 19.46 -2.32 0.44
N GLN A 68 20.58 -1.82 -0.08
CA GLN A 68 21.18 -0.54 0.33
C GLN A 68 21.17 0.43 -0.85
N HIS A 69 20.64 1.63 -0.61
CA HIS A 69 20.62 2.75 -1.55
C HIS A 69 21.29 3.95 -0.89
N HIS A 70 22.45 4.36 -1.41
CA HIS A 70 23.27 5.43 -0.82
C HIS A 70 23.54 5.26 0.70
N GLY A 71 23.77 4.02 1.15
CA GLY A 71 24.05 3.70 2.55
C GLY A 71 22.82 3.58 3.47
N HIS A 72 21.61 3.73 2.92
CA HIS A 72 20.35 3.58 3.66
C HIS A 72 19.61 2.31 3.25
N PRO A 73 18.96 1.60 4.19
CA PRO A 73 18.16 0.42 3.87
C PRO A 73 16.93 0.79 3.05
N VAL A 74 16.66 0.01 2.00
CA VAL A 74 15.51 0.19 1.10
C VAL A 74 14.82 -1.13 0.80
N ALA A 75 13.51 -1.05 0.52
CA ALA A 75 12.73 -2.11 -0.07
C ALA A 75 12.78 -1.99 -1.60
N ILE A 76 13.08 -3.10 -2.26
CA ILE A 76 13.21 -3.17 -3.72
C ILE A 76 12.15 -4.13 -4.23
N LYS A 77 11.10 -3.61 -4.88
CA LYS A 77 10.08 -4.44 -5.54
C LYS A 77 10.56 -4.77 -6.95
N LEU A 78 10.69 -6.06 -7.22
CA LEU A 78 11.02 -6.62 -8.53
C LEU A 78 9.75 -7.16 -9.17
N ARG A 79 9.40 -6.73 -10.38
CA ARG A 79 8.28 -7.28 -11.12
C ARG A 79 8.52 -8.75 -11.47
N ARG A 80 7.55 -9.60 -11.21
CA ARG A 80 7.58 -11.00 -11.65
C ARG A 80 7.42 -11.09 -13.16
N LEU A 81 8.16 -11.97 -13.79
CA LEU A 81 8.09 -12.17 -15.26
C LEU A 81 6.79 -12.81 -15.72
N ASP A 82 6.10 -13.54 -14.84
CA ASP A 82 4.79 -14.17 -15.09
C ASP A 82 3.60 -13.26 -14.71
N CYS A 83 3.85 -12.02 -14.27
CA CYS A 83 2.80 -11.06 -13.99
C CYS A 83 2.18 -10.53 -15.29
N ARG A 84 0.85 -10.33 -15.29
CA ARG A 84 0.14 -9.75 -16.44
C ARG A 84 0.49 -8.28 -16.70
N GLN A 85 0.94 -7.57 -15.67
CA GLN A 85 1.42 -6.20 -15.83
C GLN A 85 2.77 -6.24 -16.55
N THR A 86 2.88 -5.43 -17.59
CA THR A 86 4.09 -5.37 -18.42
C THR A 86 5.20 -4.55 -17.78
N ASP A 87 4.84 -3.61 -16.91
CA ASP A 87 5.77 -2.75 -16.20
C ASP A 87 5.18 -2.24 -14.85
N LEU A 88 6.01 -1.56 -14.05
CA LEU A 88 5.65 -0.95 -12.77
C LEU A 88 5.50 0.58 -12.85
N ARG A 89 5.54 1.19 -14.04
CA ARG A 89 5.49 2.67 -14.20
C ARG A 89 4.22 3.28 -13.63
N ASN A 90 3.07 2.63 -13.86
CA ASN A 90 1.81 3.12 -13.30
C ASN A 90 1.78 3.01 -11.78
N GLU A 91 2.27 1.92 -11.20
CA GLU A 91 2.38 1.77 -9.74
C GLU A 91 3.33 2.84 -9.16
N ALA A 92 4.49 3.09 -9.78
CA ALA A 92 5.42 4.14 -9.37
C ALA A 92 4.74 5.53 -9.36
N ARG A 93 4.04 5.87 -10.43
CA ARG A 93 3.31 7.15 -10.57
C ARG A 93 2.25 7.31 -9.49
N LEU A 94 1.43 6.28 -9.23
CA LEU A 94 0.36 6.34 -8.23
C LEU A 94 0.92 6.35 -6.81
N LEU A 95 1.99 5.62 -6.53
CA LEU A 95 2.71 5.71 -5.26
C LEU A 95 3.30 7.10 -5.04
N GLN A 96 3.89 7.72 -6.07
CA GLN A 96 4.40 9.08 -5.98
C GLN A 96 3.27 10.10 -5.72
N GLN A 97 2.10 9.90 -6.32
CA GLN A 97 0.91 10.70 -6.04
C GLN A 97 0.46 10.52 -4.58
N ALA A 98 0.41 9.30 -4.04
CA ALA A 98 0.12 9.05 -2.63
C ALA A 98 1.18 9.68 -1.69
N ASN A 99 2.46 9.62 -2.07
CA ASN A 99 3.55 10.25 -1.31
C ASN A 99 3.41 11.77 -1.24
N SER A 100 2.78 12.44 -2.22
CA SER A 100 2.54 13.90 -2.17
C SER A 100 1.64 14.33 -1.00
N VAL A 101 0.88 13.40 -0.44
CA VAL A 101 0.03 13.59 0.75
C VAL A 101 0.49 12.77 1.94
N GLY A 102 1.73 12.29 1.94
CA GLY A 102 2.36 11.56 3.05
C GLY A 102 1.86 10.12 3.25
N ILE A 103 1.27 9.49 2.22
CA ILE A 103 0.76 8.12 2.29
C ILE A 103 1.66 7.17 1.49
N GLY A 104 1.83 5.95 2.02
CA GLY A 104 2.65 4.89 1.44
C GLY A 104 4.14 5.01 1.76
N PRO A 105 4.94 3.98 1.44
CA PRO A 105 6.39 4.04 1.54
C PRO A 105 6.93 5.08 0.55
N ARG A 106 7.91 5.87 0.98
CA ARG A 106 8.52 6.87 0.10
C ARG A 106 9.18 6.20 -1.10
N LEU A 107 8.80 6.61 -2.32
CA LEU A 107 9.45 6.19 -3.55
C LEU A 107 10.77 6.96 -3.72
N HIS A 108 11.89 6.25 -3.87
CA HIS A 108 13.21 6.84 -4.08
C HIS A 108 13.61 6.85 -5.56
N ALA A 109 13.40 5.72 -6.26
CA ALA A 109 13.72 5.55 -7.68
C ALA A 109 12.86 4.43 -8.29
N HIS A 110 12.75 4.41 -9.60
CA HIS A 110 12.06 3.32 -10.30
C HIS A 110 12.56 3.12 -11.73
N SER A 111 12.28 1.95 -12.27
CA SER A 111 12.35 1.61 -13.69
C SER A 111 11.07 0.87 -14.11
N ASP A 112 11.04 0.34 -15.33
CA ASP A 112 9.91 -0.46 -15.79
C ASP A 112 9.68 -1.71 -14.94
N ASP A 113 10.74 -2.30 -14.40
CA ASP A 113 10.69 -3.58 -13.68
C ASP A 113 11.01 -3.50 -12.19
N ILE A 114 11.42 -2.32 -11.69
CA ILE A 114 11.96 -2.18 -10.33
C ILE A 114 11.41 -0.91 -9.68
N LEU A 115 10.92 -1.03 -8.42
CA LEU A 115 10.68 0.12 -7.54
C LEU A 115 11.66 0.07 -6.38
N VAL A 116 12.27 1.19 -6.06
CA VAL A 116 13.13 1.39 -4.88
C VAL A 116 12.38 2.29 -3.92
N MET A 117 12.04 1.77 -2.75
CA MET A 117 11.16 2.43 -1.79
C MET A 117 11.77 2.42 -0.40
N GLU A 118 11.25 3.25 0.47
CA GLU A 118 11.52 3.19 1.91
C GLU A 118 11.28 1.78 2.45
N GLN A 119 12.24 1.27 3.22
CA GLN A 119 12.07 0.02 3.94
C GLN A 119 11.37 0.30 5.27
N LEU A 120 10.18 -0.25 5.42
CA LEU A 120 9.36 -0.12 6.62
C LEU A 120 9.67 -1.24 7.62
N SER A 121 9.68 -0.91 8.91
CA SER A 121 9.93 -1.86 10.01
C SER A 121 8.64 -2.49 10.57
N GLY A 122 7.48 -2.04 10.12
CA GLY A 122 6.19 -2.47 10.64
C GLY A 122 5.85 -3.92 10.33
N VAL A 123 4.89 -4.45 11.09
CA VAL A 123 4.29 -5.76 10.84
C VAL A 123 2.92 -5.61 10.17
N PRO A 124 2.48 -6.57 9.32
CA PRO A 124 1.15 -6.55 8.74
C PRO A 124 0.04 -6.48 9.80
N LEU A 125 -1.04 -5.75 9.52
CA LEU A 125 -2.19 -5.62 10.42
C LEU A 125 -2.72 -6.98 10.89
N ALA A 126 -2.79 -7.97 9.99
CA ALA A 126 -3.21 -9.32 10.34
C ALA A 126 -2.29 -9.96 11.38
N THR A 127 -0.98 -9.73 11.29
CA THR A 127 0.01 -10.22 12.27
C THR A 127 -0.08 -9.44 13.57
N TRP A 128 -0.25 -8.12 13.49
CA TRP A 128 -0.38 -7.23 14.65
C TRP A 128 -1.59 -7.61 15.53
N LEU A 129 -2.69 -8.02 14.90
CA LEU A 129 -3.91 -8.46 15.58
C LEU A 129 -3.82 -9.87 16.21
N ASN A 130 -2.80 -10.67 15.92
CA ASN A 130 -2.62 -11.98 16.55
C ASN A 130 -2.29 -11.91 18.05
N VAL A 131 -2.01 -10.71 18.57
CA VAL A 131 -1.78 -10.43 19.99
C VAL A 131 -2.95 -9.61 20.52
N SER A 132 -3.38 -9.87 21.77
CA SER A 132 -4.43 -9.10 22.41
C SER A 132 -4.08 -7.61 22.44
N ARG A 133 -5.04 -6.77 22.07
CA ARG A 133 -4.92 -5.31 21.99
C ARG A 133 -5.97 -4.64 22.85
N SER A 134 -5.62 -3.50 23.43
CA SER A 134 -6.59 -2.66 24.14
C SER A 134 -7.59 -2.04 23.16
N GLY A 135 -8.78 -1.71 23.64
CA GLY A 135 -9.76 -0.99 22.82
C GLY A 135 -9.25 0.38 22.34
N GLU A 136 -8.37 1.03 23.11
CA GLU A 136 -7.74 2.28 22.70
C GLU A 136 -6.79 2.10 21.53
N GLU A 137 -5.91 1.07 21.56
CA GLU A 137 -5.02 0.75 20.45
C GLU A 137 -5.82 0.43 19.19
N LEU A 138 -6.85 -0.42 19.28
CA LEU A 138 -7.70 -0.78 18.15
C LEU A 138 -8.41 0.45 17.55
N ARG A 139 -8.95 1.33 18.41
CA ARG A 139 -9.64 2.55 17.98
C ARG A 139 -8.69 3.53 17.29
N ASN A 140 -7.47 3.69 17.82
CA ASN A 140 -6.45 4.50 17.22
C ASN A 140 -6.05 3.99 15.84
N GLN A 141 -5.83 2.67 15.68
CA GLN A 141 -5.49 2.09 14.38
C GLN A 141 -6.65 2.22 13.38
N LEU A 142 -7.89 1.97 13.82
CA LEU A 142 -9.08 2.18 12.98
C LEU A 142 -9.16 3.64 12.50
N GLY A 143 -8.96 4.60 13.40
CA GLY A 143 -8.97 6.02 13.08
C GLY A 143 -7.91 6.38 12.03
N GLN A 144 -6.65 5.97 12.23
CA GLN A 144 -5.56 6.24 11.29
C GLN A 144 -5.84 5.63 9.90
N MET A 145 -6.33 4.38 9.83
CA MET A 145 -6.66 3.73 8.55
C MET A 145 -7.77 4.46 7.81
N VAL A 146 -8.86 4.79 8.50
CA VAL A 146 -10.00 5.51 7.91
C VAL A 146 -9.59 6.91 7.47
N GLN A 147 -8.74 7.60 8.24
CA GLN A 147 -8.21 8.91 7.88
C GLN A 147 -7.32 8.86 6.62
N GLN A 148 -6.39 7.89 6.53
CA GLN A 148 -5.57 7.74 5.32
C GLN A 148 -6.43 7.38 4.10
N GLY A 149 -7.45 6.54 4.28
CA GLY A 149 -8.43 6.25 3.23
C GLY A 149 -9.16 7.50 2.74
N TYR A 150 -9.55 8.40 3.66
CA TYR A 150 -10.20 9.66 3.33
C TYR A 150 -9.27 10.60 2.55
N VAL A 151 -8.01 10.71 2.96
CA VAL A 151 -7.02 11.54 2.24
C VAL A 151 -6.82 11.02 0.81
N LEU A 152 -6.76 9.70 0.61
CA LEU A 152 -6.69 9.11 -0.74
C LEU A 152 -7.98 9.36 -1.55
N ASP A 153 -9.16 9.29 -0.92
CA ASP A 153 -10.43 9.59 -1.58
C ASP A 153 -10.47 11.05 -2.05
N CYS A 154 -10.02 12.00 -1.21
CA CYS A 154 -9.88 13.42 -1.56
C CYS A 154 -8.86 13.66 -2.68
N LEU A 155 -7.77 12.89 -2.71
CA LEU A 155 -6.75 12.95 -3.76
C LEU A 155 -7.24 12.42 -5.12
N GLY A 156 -8.39 11.75 -5.15
CA GLY A 156 -8.89 11.08 -6.36
C GLY A 156 -8.20 9.75 -6.64
N LEU A 157 -7.49 9.17 -5.67
CA LEU A 157 -6.73 7.94 -5.81
C LEU A 157 -7.41 6.79 -5.07
N ASP A 158 -7.84 5.77 -5.81
CA ASP A 158 -8.34 4.52 -5.24
C ASP A 158 -7.20 3.50 -5.11
N HIS A 159 -6.92 3.04 -3.90
CA HIS A 159 -5.89 2.03 -3.64
C HIS A 159 -6.23 0.66 -4.24
N GLY A 160 -7.51 0.31 -4.29
CA GLY A 160 -8.03 -0.89 -4.94
C GLY A 160 -7.93 -2.19 -4.15
N ALA A 161 -7.19 -2.24 -3.04
CA ALA A 161 -7.00 -3.46 -2.24
C ALA A 161 -7.47 -3.32 -0.78
N LEU A 162 -7.94 -2.16 -0.35
CA LEU A 162 -8.27 -1.87 1.06
C LEU A 162 -9.51 -2.61 1.59
N ARG A 163 -10.18 -3.40 0.76
CA ARG A 163 -11.19 -4.36 1.22
C ARG A 163 -10.57 -5.49 2.05
N TYR A 164 -9.28 -5.78 1.83
CA TYR A 164 -8.48 -6.78 2.54
C TYR A 164 -7.26 -6.12 3.20
N PRO A 165 -7.47 -5.29 4.24
CA PRO A 165 -6.40 -4.44 4.78
C PRO A 165 -5.32 -5.20 5.54
N GLY A 166 -5.55 -6.47 5.89
CA GLY A 166 -4.64 -7.27 6.70
C GLY A 166 -3.21 -7.35 6.19
N GLU A 167 -3.03 -7.36 4.86
CA GLU A 167 -1.72 -7.44 4.19
C GLU A 167 -1.29 -6.10 3.57
N HIS A 168 -2.22 -5.12 3.49
CA HIS A 168 -1.98 -3.83 2.85
C HIS A 168 -1.77 -2.68 3.85
N VAL A 169 -1.76 -2.99 5.14
CA VAL A 169 -1.48 -2.05 6.23
C VAL A 169 -0.35 -2.61 7.08
N LEU A 170 0.74 -1.85 7.19
CA LEU A 170 1.80 -2.12 8.17
C LEU A 170 1.60 -1.25 9.40
N ILE A 171 1.91 -1.81 10.58
CA ILE A 171 1.87 -1.10 11.86
C ILE A 171 3.27 -1.13 12.47
N ASP A 172 3.82 0.05 12.72
CA ASP A 172 5.09 0.25 13.40
C ASP A 172 4.93 1.29 14.52
N ASN A 173 5.19 0.87 15.77
CA ASN A 173 5.11 1.75 16.95
C ASN A 173 3.80 2.58 17.02
N GLY A 174 2.66 1.97 16.69
CA GLY A 174 1.34 2.61 16.73
C GLY A 174 1.02 3.50 15.51
N ARG A 175 1.92 3.61 14.53
CA ARG A 175 1.68 4.31 13.26
C ARG A 175 1.34 3.30 12.18
N ILE A 176 0.44 3.66 11.28
CA ILE A 176 0.12 2.84 10.12
C ILE A 176 0.74 3.38 8.84
N THR A 177 1.03 2.47 7.92
CA THR A 177 1.39 2.81 6.53
C THR A 177 0.65 1.89 5.57
N LEU A 178 -0.07 2.47 4.62
CA LEU A 178 -0.67 1.72 3.51
C LEU A 178 0.42 1.31 2.51
N ILE A 179 0.41 0.07 2.07
CA ILE A 179 1.42 -0.49 1.16
C ILE A 179 0.79 -1.19 -0.04
N ASP A 180 1.59 -1.40 -1.10
CA ASP A 180 1.24 -2.11 -2.34
C ASP A 180 0.17 -1.41 -3.17
N PHE A 181 0.60 -0.45 -3.98
CA PHE A 181 -0.22 0.33 -4.90
C PHE A 181 -0.42 -0.35 -6.28
N SER A 182 -0.14 -1.66 -6.39
CA SER A 182 -0.27 -2.41 -7.66
C SER A 182 -1.69 -2.42 -8.23
N HIS A 183 -2.71 -2.31 -7.38
CA HIS A 183 -4.13 -2.24 -7.74
C HIS A 183 -4.70 -0.83 -7.75
N ALA A 184 -3.86 0.18 -7.48
CA ALA A 184 -4.30 1.56 -7.40
C ALA A 184 -4.73 2.11 -8.77
N SER A 185 -5.58 3.14 -8.74
CA SER A 185 -6.09 3.81 -9.94
C SER A 185 -6.58 5.22 -9.61
N ASP A 186 -6.27 6.16 -10.50
CA ASP A 186 -6.84 7.51 -10.53
C ASP A 186 -7.88 7.68 -11.65
N GLN A 187 -8.23 6.56 -12.33
CA GLN A 187 -9.21 6.55 -13.43
C GLN A 187 -10.59 6.05 -12.99
N ARG A 188 -10.69 5.43 -11.81
CA ARG A 188 -11.96 5.01 -11.24
C ARG A 188 -12.27 5.86 -10.01
N ARG A 189 -13.57 5.93 -9.66
CA ARG A 189 -13.99 6.65 -8.47
C ARG A 189 -13.38 6.01 -7.22
N PRO A 190 -12.69 6.78 -6.37
CA PRO A 190 -12.11 6.27 -5.13
C PRO A 190 -13.17 5.71 -4.18
N ASN A 191 -12.81 4.66 -3.46
CA ASN A 191 -13.69 3.97 -2.52
C ASN A 191 -12.93 3.45 -1.29
N ASN A 192 -11.88 4.16 -0.88
CA ASN A 192 -10.95 3.70 0.15
C ASN A 192 -11.60 3.59 1.53
N VAL A 193 -12.25 4.65 2.01
CA VAL A 193 -12.95 4.65 3.31
C VAL A 193 -13.99 3.54 3.38
N THR A 194 -14.86 3.42 2.36
CA THR A 194 -15.91 2.41 2.35
C THR A 194 -15.31 0.99 2.33
N SER A 195 -14.26 0.78 1.55
CA SER A 195 -13.56 -0.50 1.46
C SER A 195 -12.89 -0.88 2.77
N LEU A 196 -12.20 0.06 3.44
CA LEU A 196 -11.60 -0.13 4.75
C LEU A 196 -12.64 -0.49 5.81
N VAL A 197 -13.68 0.32 5.97
CA VAL A 197 -14.72 0.07 6.96
C VAL A 197 -15.37 -1.29 6.73
N GLN A 198 -15.67 -1.66 5.48
CA GLN A 198 -16.20 -2.98 5.17
C GLN A 198 -15.21 -4.11 5.46
N GLY A 199 -13.93 -3.93 5.14
CA GLY A 199 -12.89 -4.94 5.36
C GLY A 199 -12.54 -5.15 6.83
N LEU A 200 -12.60 -4.07 7.62
CA LEU A 200 -12.27 -4.07 9.04
C LEU A 200 -13.44 -4.50 9.94
N LEU A 201 -14.68 -4.29 9.50
CA LEU A 201 -15.83 -4.48 10.38
C LEU A 201 -16.76 -5.63 9.98
N TRP A 202 -16.69 -6.13 8.72
CA TRP A 202 -17.65 -7.13 8.26
C TRP A 202 -17.03 -8.24 7.38
N GLY A 203 -17.42 -9.47 7.73
CA GLY A 203 -17.23 -10.63 6.86
C GLY A 203 -15.76 -11.06 6.69
N THR A 204 -14.90 -10.71 7.62
CA THR A 204 -13.49 -11.12 7.63
C THR A 204 -13.09 -11.53 9.04
N ARG A 205 -12.04 -12.36 9.17
CA ARG A 205 -11.45 -12.69 10.48
C ARG A 205 -10.94 -11.44 11.21
N LEU A 206 -10.49 -10.43 10.48
CA LEU A 206 -10.08 -9.14 11.05
C LEU A 206 -11.27 -8.43 11.71
N ALA A 207 -12.45 -8.49 11.07
CA ALA A 207 -13.67 -7.91 11.62
C ALA A 207 -14.06 -8.52 12.98
N GLU A 208 -13.94 -9.84 13.13
CA GLU A 208 -14.17 -10.52 14.40
C GLU A 208 -13.24 -9.99 15.48
N MET A 209 -11.96 -9.79 15.19
CA MET A 209 -10.97 -9.30 16.14
C MET A 209 -11.25 -7.84 16.56
N PHE A 210 -11.66 -6.98 15.64
CA PHE A 210 -12.08 -5.61 15.97
C PHE A 210 -13.37 -5.59 16.80
N GLN A 211 -14.34 -6.43 16.46
CA GLN A 211 -15.61 -6.54 17.22
C GLN A 211 -15.44 -7.08 18.64
N LEU A 212 -14.47 -7.99 18.86
CA LEU A 212 -14.16 -8.49 20.21
C LEU A 212 -13.52 -7.42 21.11
N GLY A 213 -12.79 -6.47 20.53
CA GLY A 213 -12.06 -5.44 21.27
C GLY A 213 -12.72 -4.06 21.30
N LEU A 214 -13.77 -3.83 20.49
CA LEU A 214 -14.46 -2.55 20.38
C LEU A 214 -15.98 -2.74 20.38
N ASP A 215 -16.67 -1.88 21.11
CA ASP A 215 -18.10 -1.67 20.91
C ASP A 215 -18.32 -0.85 19.66
N LEU A 216 -18.65 -1.53 18.56
CA LEU A 216 -18.78 -0.95 17.23
C LEU A 216 -20.26 -0.92 16.81
N PRO A 217 -20.69 0.12 16.07
CA PRO A 217 -22.03 0.17 15.51
C PRO A 217 -22.31 -1.00 14.58
N SER A 218 -23.56 -1.42 14.54
CA SER A 218 -24.03 -2.45 13.64
C SER A 218 -23.87 -2.05 12.15
N GLN A 219 -23.88 -3.05 11.28
CA GLN A 219 -23.87 -2.79 9.83
C GLN A 219 -25.07 -1.96 9.37
N GLU A 220 -26.23 -2.15 10.00
CA GLU A 220 -27.45 -1.40 9.66
C GLU A 220 -27.30 0.08 9.99
N GLU A 221 -26.68 0.42 11.11
CA GLU A 221 -26.42 1.81 11.52
C GLU A 221 -25.36 2.48 10.66
N LEU A 222 -24.32 1.77 10.22
CA LEU A 222 -23.24 2.33 9.41
C LEU A 222 -23.57 2.42 7.91
N ARG A 223 -24.45 1.55 7.40
CA ARG A 223 -24.79 1.49 5.96
C ARG A 223 -25.29 2.83 5.40
N PRO A 224 -26.23 3.58 6.04
CA PRO A 224 -26.66 4.88 5.52
C PRO A 224 -25.53 5.90 5.50
N LEU A 225 -24.65 5.94 6.53
CA LEU A 225 -23.52 6.86 6.58
C LEU A 225 -22.48 6.55 5.49
N LEU A 226 -22.18 5.29 5.24
CA LEU A 226 -21.29 4.88 4.15
C LEU A 226 -21.88 5.18 2.77
N ARG A 227 -23.21 5.07 2.60
CA ARG A 227 -23.88 5.47 1.36
C ARG A 227 -23.79 6.97 1.14
N ALA A 228 -24.06 7.78 2.17
CA ALA A 228 -23.95 9.23 2.12
C ALA A 228 -22.52 9.65 1.77
N TYR A 229 -21.52 9.07 2.47
CA TYR A 229 -20.12 9.32 2.18
C TYR A 229 -19.74 8.91 0.73
N LYS A 230 -20.18 7.74 0.28
CA LYS A 230 -19.91 7.28 -1.09
C LYS A 230 -20.53 8.19 -2.15
N GLN A 231 -21.69 8.80 -1.88
CA GLN A 231 -22.32 9.78 -2.80
C GLN A 231 -21.56 11.11 -2.80
N GLN A 232 -21.15 11.57 -1.63
CA GLN A 232 -20.42 12.83 -1.43
C GLN A 232 -19.23 12.57 -0.49
N PRO A 233 -18.03 12.24 -1.02
CA PRO A 233 -16.83 12.01 -0.22
C PRO A 233 -16.24 13.33 0.29
N GLU A 234 -17.06 14.07 1.03
CA GLU A 234 -16.77 15.38 1.60
C GLU A 234 -16.59 15.28 3.12
N GLN A 235 -16.08 16.35 3.73
CA GLN A 235 -15.78 16.41 5.15
C GLN A 235 -17.01 16.13 6.03
N GLY A 236 -18.19 16.66 5.69
CA GLY A 236 -19.40 16.48 6.50
C GLY A 236 -19.80 15.01 6.68
N PRO A 237 -20.06 14.25 5.60
CA PRO A 237 -20.33 12.81 5.68
C PRO A 237 -19.18 12.00 6.32
N PHE A 238 -17.93 12.40 6.10
CA PHE A 238 -16.76 11.77 6.74
C PHE A 238 -16.78 11.94 8.26
N VAL A 239 -16.98 13.16 8.75
CA VAL A 239 -17.07 13.48 10.19
C VAL A 239 -18.22 12.70 10.85
N ALA A 240 -19.39 12.66 10.21
CA ALA A 240 -20.54 11.89 10.73
C ALA A 240 -20.21 10.38 10.86
N LEU A 241 -19.49 9.82 9.88
CA LEU A 241 -19.03 8.43 9.92
C LEU A 241 -18.03 8.22 11.07
N CYS A 242 -17.03 9.09 11.23
CA CYS A 242 -16.04 9.03 12.30
C CYS A 242 -16.69 9.12 13.69
N GLN A 243 -17.63 10.06 13.89
CA GLN A 243 -18.38 10.18 15.14
C GLN A 243 -19.15 8.91 15.47
N LYS A 244 -19.81 8.29 14.48
CA LYS A 244 -20.52 7.03 14.70
C LYS A 244 -19.57 5.87 15.01
N LEU A 245 -18.39 5.83 14.42
CA LEU A 245 -17.34 4.84 14.71
C LEU A 245 -16.62 5.10 16.04
N GLY A 246 -16.84 6.25 16.68
CA GLY A 246 -16.14 6.66 17.89
C GLY A 246 -14.66 6.89 17.68
N ILE A 247 -14.25 7.35 16.50
CA ILE A 247 -12.87 7.70 16.14
C ILE A 247 -12.74 9.21 15.92
N ALA A 248 -11.53 9.75 16.14
CA ALA A 248 -11.26 11.16 15.85
C ALA A 248 -11.38 11.42 14.34
N ALA A 249 -12.05 12.51 13.98
CA ALA A 249 -12.01 13.07 12.64
C ALA A 249 -10.95 14.19 12.66
N ASP A 250 -9.66 13.84 12.44
CA ASP A 250 -8.61 14.85 12.43
C ASP A 250 -8.72 15.69 11.17
N GLY A 251 -9.39 16.85 11.29
CA GLY A 251 -9.42 17.87 10.25
C GLY A 251 -8.07 18.55 9.98
N SER A 252 -6.99 18.11 10.66
CA SER A 252 -5.65 18.72 10.56
C SER A 252 -4.84 18.30 9.35
N ALA A 253 -5.25 17.26 8.60
CA ALA A 253 -4.74 17.03 7.26
C ALA A 253 -5.50 17.96 6.28
N ALA A 254 -5.38 19.26 6.46
CA ALA A 254 -5.81 20.26 5.50
C ALA A 254 -4.89 20.21 4.28
N VAL A 255 -5.08 19.22 3.43
CA VAL A 255 -4.78 19.37 2.01
C VAL A 255 -5.82 20.34 1.48
N GLY A 256 -5.37 21.50 1.00
CA GLY A 256 -6.22 22.59 0.57
C GLY A 256 -7.43 22.09 -0.22
N GLY A 257 -8.60 22.55 0.21
CA GLY A 257 -9.93 22.43 -0.38
C GLY A 257 -10.16 21.21 -1.25
N CYS A 258 -10.89 20.23 -0.74
CA CYS A 258 -11.51 19.17 -1.55
C CYS A 258 -12.59 19.81 -2.46
N ALA A 259 -12.15 20.54 -3.49
CA ALA A 259 -12.99 20.98 -4.58
C ALA A 259 -12.87 19.91 -5.65
N VAL A 260 -13.84 19.01 -5.69
CA VAL A 260 -14.06 18.10 -6.82
C VAL A 260 -14.35 18.97 -8.04
N THR A 261 -13.34 19.34 -8.82
CA THR A 261 -13.54 19.89 -10.16
C THR A 261 -14.11 18.77 -11.01
N GLY A 262 -15.43 18.76 -11.11
CA GLY A 262 -16.14 17.95 -12.08
C GLY A 262 -15.62 18.29 -13.48
N LYS A 263 -14.84 17.39 -14.08
CA LYS A 263 -14.62 17.41 -15.52
C LYS A 263 -15.96 17.18 -16.19
N GLN A 264 -16.62 18.26 -16.62
CA GLN A 264 -17.70 18.20 -17.59
C GLN A 264 -17.15 17.53 -18.86
N LEU A 265 -17.65 16.34 -19.15
CA LEU A 265 -17.56 15.76 -20.48
C LEU A 265 -18.41 16.63 -21.41
N SER A 266 -17.78 17.56 -22.14
CA SER A 266 -18.41 18.27 -23.24
C SER A 266 -18.58 17.29 -24.40
N ASN A 267 -19.79 16.78 -24.57
CA ASN A 267 -20.24 16.17 -25.82
C ASN A 267 -20.33 17.28 -26.88
N SER A 268 -19.30 17.43 -27.68
CA SER A 268 -19.38 18.16 -28.93
C SER A 268 -19.87 17.20 -30.00
N VAL A 269 -21.18 17.20 -30.22
CA VAL A 269 -21.77 16.69 -31.45
C VAL A 269 -21.49 17.74 -32.53
N HIS A 270 -20.70 17.41 -33.54
CA HIS A 270 -20.63 18.14 -34.79
C HIS A 270 -21.42 17.38 -35.85
N LEU A 271 -22.40 18.12 -36.40
CA LEU A 271 -23.15 17.84 -37.62
C LEU A 271 -22.18 17.70 -38.83
#